data_864e021e20c072eadf2bd2792dfdece8
#
_entry.id   864e021e20c072eadf2bd2792dfdece8
#
_cell.length_a   1.000
_cell.length_b   1.000
_cell.length_c   1.000
_cell.angle_alpha   90.00
_cell.angle_beta   90.00
_cell.angle_gamma   90.00
#
_symmetry.space_group_name_H-M   'P 1'
#
loop_
_entity.id
_entity.type
_entity.pdbx_description
1 polymer ?
#
loop_
_entity_poly.entity_id
_entity_poly.type
_entity_poly.pdbx_seq_one_letter_code
_entity_poly.pdbx_strand_id
1 'polypeptide(L)'
;MDEVAIKPTIDIIVCASTNNTTSAKNIDHSHPITKPSHSQSLAFLTKIHAGYFFICVSFGAQALLWKSLSEHNNESQTLWHGFNFMPSVAYLLLWCLAVLIAATLSFLYMLKCILHFNVVKDEFAHHIGVNYMYTPWISYLLMLQASPPWIVSRTCYYEFLCLAFSFVIFLLDVKLFGQWFTTEKRFLSVVANPVNLVSVIGNLVAAQVMTEIGWNEIAISMYSLGMVHYLILFVTLYQRLTCSNQFPVVLRPAYFLYFAAPSMASLAWKSISGAFLISSKMLFFLSLFLFISQVGSKFPSYIFSLLF
;
A
#
# COMPACT_ATOMS: atom_id res chain seq x y z
N MET A 1 35.14 -29.46 -0.25
CA MET A 1 33.99 -28.79 -0.93
C MET A 1 33.03 -28.42 0.17
N ASP A 2 33.28 -27.25 0.76
CA ASP A 2 32.57 -26.83 1.96
C ASP A 2 31.29 -26.09 1.54
N GLU A 3 30.17 -26.67 1.94
CA GLU A 3 28.83 -26.13 1.73
C GLU A 3 28.60 -24.94 2.69
N VAL A 4 28.83 -23.73 2.20
CA VAL A 4 28.55 -22.51 2.97
C VAL A 4 27.05 -22.30 3.02
N ALA A 5 26.44 -22.70 4.11
CA ALA A 5 25.05 -22.43 4.45
C ALA A 5 24.86 -20.91 4.61
N ILE A 6 24.29 -20.27 3.61
CA ILE A 6 23.86 -18.86 3.66
C ILE A 6 22.59 -18.79 4.53
N LYS A 7 22.76 -18.43 5.80
CA LYS A 7 21.66 -18.01 6.67
C LYS A 7 21.09 -16.70 6.11
N PRO A 8 19.79 -16.62 5.73
CA PRO A 8 19.18 -15.36 5.36
C PRO A 8 18.97 -14.52 6.63
N THR A 9 19.66 -13.42 6.70
CA THR A 9 19.47 -12.40 7.74
C THR A 9 18.12 -11.72 7.53
N ILE A 10 17.05 -12.29 8.12
CA ILE A 10 15.68 -11.72 8.14
C ILE A 10 15.46 -11.01 9.50
N ASP A 11 16.45 -10.32 10.01
CA ASP A 11 16.44 -9.90 11.42
C ASP A 11 16.06 -8.43 11.68
N ILE A 12 15.47 -7.68 10.74
CA ILE A 12 15.37 -6.23 10.99
C ILE A 12 13.95 -5.71 11.26
N ILE A 13 12.88 -6.49 11.04
CA ILE A 13 11.51 -5.98 11.28
C ILE A 13 10.82 -6.63 12.50
N VAL A 14 11.34 -7.72 13.04
CA VAL A 14 10.73 -8.43 14.18
C VAL A 14 11.37 -8.09 15.53
N CYS A 15 12.53 -7.44 15.57
CA CYS A 15 13.29 -7.22 16.80
C CYS A 15 12.83 -6.03 17.69
N ALA A 16 11.66 -5.47 17.50
CA ALA A 16 11.16 -4.44 18.41
C ALA A 16 10.14 -4.90 19.45
N SER A 17 9.78 -6.20 19.49
CA SER A 17 8.69 -6.65 20.39
C SER A 17 8.98 -7.85 21.29
N THR A 18 10.16 -8.48 21.24
CA THR A 18 10.43 -9.65 22.12
C THR A 18 11.90 -9.73 22.50
N ASN A 19 12.31 -8.99 23.51
CA ASN A 19 13.43 -9.36 24.36
C ASN A 19 13.22 -8.76 25.75
N ASN A 20 12.46 -9.45 26.58
CA ASN A 20 12.61 -9.45 28.02
C ASN A 20 12.16 -10.81 28.53
N THR A 21 13.08 -11.75 28.59
CA THR A 21 13.06 -12.79 29.64
C THR A 21 14.42 -13.53 29.65
N THR A 22 14.96 -13.57 30.84
CA THR A 22 16.04 -14.44 31.37
C THR A 22 17.49 -14.04 31.06
N SER A 23 18.06 -13.25 31.97
CA SER A 23 19.17 -13.79 32.80
C SER A 23 19.31 -12.93 34.06
N ALA A 24 19.02 -13.54 35.21
CA ALA A 24 19.28 -12.99 36.51
C ALA A 24 20.78 -13.13 36.87
N LYS A 25 21.41 -12.00 37.26
CA LYS A 25 22.44 -12.00 38.31
C LYS A 25 22.68 -10.57 38.85
N ASN A 26 22.25 -10.41 40.08
CA ASN A 26 22.83 -9.71 41.23
C ASN A 26 23.43 -8.30 41.11
N ILE A 27 22.71 -7.38 41.78
CA ILE A 27 23.12 -6.46 42.86
C ILE A 27 24.17 -5.40 42.50
N ASP A 28 23.74 -4.14 42.41
CA ASP A 28 24.13 -3.15 43.42
C ASP A 28 23.23 -1.90 43.41
N HIS A 29 22.96 -1.40 44.60
CA HIS A 29 22.16 -0.21 44.86
C HIS A 29 22.96 1.06 44.57
N SER A 30 22.48 1.90 43.64
CA SER A 30 22.61 3.34 43.75
C SER A 30 21.64 4.03 42.79
N HIS A 31 20.63 4.70 43.35
CA HIS A 31 19.78 5.62 42.61
C HIS A 31 20.59 6.78 42.02
N PRO A 32 20.30 7.16 40.77
CA PRO A 32 19.97 8.54 40.51
C PRO A 32 18.63 8.69 39.78
N ILE A 33 17.79 9.53 40.30
CA ILE A 33 16.60 10.08 39.69
C ILE A 33 17.01 10.80 38.42
N THR A 34 16.79 10.18 37.25
CA THR A 34 16.95 10.84 35.95
C THR A 34 15.62 10.95 35.23
N LYS A 35 15.28 12.18 34.89
CA LYS A 35 14.08 12.65 34.19
C LYS A 35 13.81 11.83 32.91
N PRO A 36 12.62 11.20 32.76
CA PRO A 36 12.39 10.28 31.64
C PRO A 36 11.51 10.85 30.52
N SER A 37 11.54 12.13 30.18
CA SER A 37 10.58 12.61 29.17
C SER A 37 11.13 12.87 27.78
N HIS A 38 12.39 13.23 27.61
CA HIS A 38 12.91 13.59 26.28
C HIS A 38 13.47 12.40 25.48
N SER A 39 13.98 11.38 26.14
CA SER A 39 14.54 10.20 25.44
C SER A 39 13.49 9.21 24.95
N GLN A 40 12.34 9.13 25.62
CA GLN A 40 11.25 8.23 25.23
C GLN A 40 10.50 8.72 23.99
N SER A 41 10.27 10.03 23.84
CA SER A 41 9.64 10.60 22.65
C SER A 41 10.55 10.49 21.41
N LEU A 42 11.86 10.61 21.58
CA LEU A 42 12.81 10.38 20.48
C LEU A 42 12.84 8.91 20.03
N ALA A 43 12.79 7.98 20.98
CA ALA A 43 12.75 6.54 20.69
C ALA A 43 11.42 6.12 20.01
N PHE A 44 10.31 6.83 20.26
CA PHE A 44 9.05 6.59 19.56
C PHE A 44 9.13 7.00 18.08
N LEU A 45 9.75 8.13 17.78
CA LEU A 45 9.88 8.62 16.39
C LEU A 45 10.66 7.65 15.50
N THR A 46 11.69 7.00 16.01
CA THR A 46 12.47 6.02 15.23
C THR A 46 11.65 4.79 14.83
N LYS A 47 10.60 4.46 15.61
CA LYS A 47 9.70 3.34 15.33
C LYS A 47 8.63 3.66 14.29
N ILE A 48 8.40 4.94 13.98
CA ILE A 48 7.43 5.33 12.95
C ILE A 48 7.99 4.92 11.59
N HIS A 49 7.19 4.20 10.83
CA HIS A 49 7.53 3.60 9.56
C HIS A 49 6.56 4.06 8.48
N ALA A 50 7.02 4.23 7.23
CA ALA A 50 6.16 4.64 6.11
C ALA A 50 4.95 3.71 5.91
N GLY A 51 5.06 2.43 6.31
CA GLY A 51 3.96 1.47 6.27
C GLY A 51 2.71 1.85 7.08
N TYR A 52 2.80 2.75 8.06
CA TYR A 52 1.61 3.22 8.78
C TYR A 52 0.63 3.98 7.87
N PHE A 53 1.09 4.53 6.75
CA PHE A 53 0.22 5.16 5.76
C PHE A 53 -0.75 4.19 5.09
N PHE A 54 -0.59 2.86 5.24
CA PHE A 54 -1.62 1.90 4.82
C PHE A 54 -2.98 2.16 5.47
N ILE A 55 -3.00 2.71 6.68
CA ILE A 55 -4.23 3.12 7.35
C ILE A 55 -4.92 4.21 6.52
N CYS A 56 -4.16 5.19 6.05
CA CYS A 56 -4.69 6.27 5.20
C CYS A 56 -5.15 5.75 3.83
N VAL A 57 -4.40 4.82 3.23
CA VAL A 57 -4.79 4.16 1.97
C VAL A 57 -6.13 3.44 2.14
N SER A 58 -6.33 2.73 3.25
CA SER A 58 -7.58 2.02 3.55
C SER A 58 -8.76 2.96 3.69
N PHE A 59 -8.64 4.02 4.50
CA PHE A 59 -9.71 5.00 4.67
C PHE A 59 -9.97 5.81 3.39
N GLY A 60 -8.92 6.19 2.64
CA GLY A 60 -9.05 6.86 1.37
C GLY A 60 -9.77 6.02 0.32
N ALA A 61 -9.43 4.73 0.21
CA ALA A 61 -10.11 3.81 -0.69
C ALA A 61 -11.58 3.59 -0.30
N GLN A 62 -11.89 3.50 1.00
CA GLN A 62 -13.27 3.42 1.49
C GLN A 62 -14.05 4.71 1.19
N ALA A 63 -13.45 5.89 1.40
CA ALA A 63 -14.07 7.15 1.07
C ALA A 63 -14.39 7.24 -0.43
N LEU A 64 -13.47 6.81 -1.29
CA LEU A 64 -13.67 6.77 -2.74
C LEU A 64 -14.81 5.82 -3.14
N LEU A 65 -14.89 4.65 -2.51
CA LEU A 65 -16.00 3.71 -2.73
C LEU A 65 -17.35 4.33 -2.35
N TRP A 66 -17.45 4.95 -1.18
CA TRP A 66 -18.69 5.61 -0.75
C TRP A 66 -19.05 6.82 -1.61
N LYS A 67 -18.05 7.54 -2.12
CA LYS A 67 -18.26 8.61 -3.10
C LYS A 67 -18.91 8.07 -4.37
N SER A 68 -18.35 7.02 -4.98
CA SER A 68 -18.90 6.37 -6.17
C SER A 68 -20.33 5.86 -5.97
N LEU A 69 -20.63 5.29 -4.80
CA LEU A 69 -21.99 4.83 -4.46
C LEU A 69 -22.97 6.00 -4.31
N SER A 70 -22.52 7.12 -3.74
CA SER A 70 -23.33 8.32 -3.58
C SER A 70 -23.65 8.97 -4.94
N GLU A 71 -22.69 9.02 -5.85
CA GLU A 71 -22.87 9.58 -7.20
C GLU A 71 -23.84 8.73 -8.03
N HIS A 72 -23.70 7.40 -7.98
CA HIS A 72 -24.57 6.49 -8.71
C HIS A 72 -26.04 6.52 -8.22
N ASN A 73 -26.26 6.71 -6.92
CA ASN A 73 -27.62 6.81 -6.36
C ASN A 73 -28.33 8.10 -6.78
N ASN A 74 -27.61 9.18 -7.07
CA ASN A 74 -28.19 10.43 -7.56
C ASN A 74 -28.70 10.33 -9.00
N GLU A 75 -28.14 9.42 -9.80
CA GLU A 75 -28.60 9.18 -11.19
C GLU A 75 -29.84 8.26 -11.26
N SER A 76 -30.03 7.37 -10.28
CA SER A 76 -31.13 6.40 -10.23
C SER A 76 -32.25 6.84 -9.28
N GLN A 77 -33.00 7.87 -9.66
CA GLN A 77 -34.00 8.60 -8.83
C GLN A 77 -35.25 7.84 -8.41
N THR A 78 -35.37 6.52 -8.46
CA THR A 78 -36.74 5.95 -8.43
C THR A 78 -37.14 5.11 -7.24
N LEU A 79 -36.31 4.68 -6.30
CA LEU A 79 -36.84 3.71 -5.30
C LEU A 79 -36.55 3.92 -3.81
N TRP A 80 -35.61 4.78 -3.36
CA TRP A 80 -35.29 4.82 -1.92
C TRP A 80 -34.89 6.20 -1.40
N HIS A 81 -35.83 7.14 -1.29
CA HIS A 81 -35.59 8.49 -0.73
C HIS A 81 -34.97 8.52 0.68
N GLY A 82 -35.11 7.46 1.48
CA GLY A 82 -34.58 7.41 2.83
C GLY A 82 -33.10 7.02 2.95
N PHE A 83 -32.51 6.38 1.91
CA PHE A 83 -31.13 5.86 1.96
C PHE A 83 -30.09 6.80 1.34
N ASN A 84 -30.49 7.86 0.64
CA ASN A 84 -29.58 8.75 -0.08
C ASN A 84 -28.69 9.63 0.84
N PHE A 85 -29.11 9.83 2.08
CA PHE A 85 -28.34 10.64 3.04
C PHE A 85 -27.17 9.87 3.67
N MET A 86 -27.31 8.56 3.90
CA MET A 86 -26.28 7.74 4.55
C MET A 86 -24.95 7.63 3.77
N PRO A 87 -24.95 7.39 2.45
CA PRO A 87 -23.70 7.30 1.68
C PRO A 87 -22.90 8.60 1.69
N SER A 88 -23.58 9.74 1.58
CA SER A 88 -22.93 11.06 1.55
C SER A 88 -22.27 11.43 2.88
N VAL A 89 -22.92 11.12 4.01
CA VAL A 89 -22.36 11.36 5.35
C VAL A 89 -21.21 10.41 5.63
N ALA A 90 -21.36 9.11 5.33
CA ALA A 90 -20.30 8.13 5.51
C ALA A 90 -19.06 8.48 4.69
N TYR A 91 -19.24 8.87 3.44
CA TYR A 91 -18.18 9.35 2.57
C TYR A 91 -17.41 10.52 3.19
N LEU A 92 -18.13 11.58 3.63
CA LEU A 92 -17.51 12.76 4.18
C LEU A 92 -16.76 12.48 5.49
N LEU A 93 -17.34 11.68 6.38
CA LEU A 93 -16.70 11.29 7.63
C LEU A 93 -15.42 10.48 7.38
N LEU A 94 -15.46 9.51 6.47
CA LEU A 94 -14.28 8.70 6.12
C LEU A 94 -13.20 9.55 5.47
N TRP A 95 -13.57 10.47 4.59
CA TRP A 95 -12.64 11.38 3.95
C TRP A 95 -11.96 12.31 4.96
N CYS A 96 -12.74 12.96 5.85
CA CYS A 96 -12.19 13.82 6.90
C CYS A 96 -11.27 13.04 7.84
N LEU A 97 -11.65 11.81 8.22
CA LEU A 97 -10.82 10.93 9.05
C LEU A 97 -9.52 10.56 8.34
N ALA A 98 -9.58 10.20 7.05
CA ALA A 98 -8.41 9.90 6.25
C ALA A 98 -7.43 11.09 6.19
N VAL A 99 -7.95 12.30 5.95
CA VAL A 99 -7.15 13.53 5.91
C VAL A 99 -6.51 13.84 7.27
N LEU A 100 -7.25 13.69 8.35
CA LEU A 100 -6.73 13.92 9.71
C LEU A 100 -5.58 12.95 10.04
N ILE A 101 -5.77 11.65 9.78
CA ILE A 101 -4.74 10.63 10.02
C ILE A 101 -3.53 10.88 9.12
N ALA A 102 -3.75 11.21 7.84
CA ALA A 102 -2.66 11.50 6.92
C ALA A 102 -1.86 12.74 7.34
N ALA A 103 -2.53 13.81 7.79
CA ALA A 103 -1.86 15.01 8.27
C ALA A 103 -1.00 14.71 9.51
N THR A 104 -1.53 13.95 10.47
CA THR A 104 -0.77 13.56 11.67
C THR A 104 0.41 12.66 11.34
N LEU A 105 0.24 11.64 10.50
CA LEU A 105 1.33 10.75 10.08
C LEU A 105 2.37 11.50 9.25
N SER A 106 1.95 12.40 8.36
CA SER A 106 2.87 13.24 7.56
C SER A 106 3.72 14.14 8.44
N PHE A 107 3.11 14.77 9.44
CA PHE A 107 3.82 15.60 10.40
C PHE A 107 4.86 14.78 11.19
N LEU A 108 4.45 13.63 11.72
CA LEU A 108 5.35 12.75 12.48
C LEU A 108 6.47 12.19 11.59
N TYR A 109 6.17 11.81 10.35
CA TYR A 109 7.19 11.32 9.42
C TYR A 109 8.15 12.42 8.97
N MET A 110 7.66 13.65 8.77
CA MET A 110 8.48 14.81 8.46
C MET A 110 9.42 15.12 9.62
N LEU A 111 8.93 15.06 10.88
CA LEU A 111 9.74 15.21 12.07
C LEU A 111 10.83 14.12 12.16
N LYS A 112 10.49 12.87 11.83
CA LYS A 112 11.48 11.77 11.70
C LYS A 112 12.54 12.09 10.63
N CYS A 113 12.14 12.59 9.47
CA CYS A 113 13.08 12.96 8.40
C CYS A 113 14.07 14.04 8.85
N ILE A 114 13.63 15.02 9.63
CA ILE A 114 14.48 16.12 10.12
C ILE A 114 15.42 15.63 11.23
N LEU A 115 14.90 14.88 12.20
CA LEU A 115 15.65 14.48 13.40
C LEU A 115 16.51 13.23 13.18
N HIS A 116 16.08 12.31 12.33
CA HIS A 116 16.69 10.98 12.14
C HIS A 116 16.89 10.64 10.65
N PHE A 117 17.48 11.56 9.90
CA PHE A 117 17.68 11.41 8.45
C PHE A 117 18.40 10.10 8.07
N ASN A 118 19.39 9.67 8.85
CA ASN A 118 20.12 8.43 8.58
C ASN A 118 19.20 7.20 8.62
N VAL A 119 18.25 7.13 9.57
CA VAL A 119 17.29 6.01 9.66
C VAL A 119 16.37 5.99 8.44
N VAL A 120 15.92 7.16 7.96
CA VAL A 120 15.09 7.26 6.75
C VAL A 120 15.90 6.88 5.50
N LYS A 121 17.17 7.26 5.44
CA LYS A 121 18.07 6.86 4.35
C LYS A 121 18.26 5.34 4.31
N ASP A 122 18.42 4.70 5.45
CA ASP A 122 18.55 3.24 5.55
C ASP A 122 17.23 2.54 5.16
N GLU A 123 16.07 3.09 5.59
CA GLU A 123 14.74 2.62 5.19
C GLU A 123 14.56 2.73 3.66
N PHE A 124 15.02 3.82 3.06
CA PHE A 124 14.98 4.05 1.62
C PHE A 124 15.97 3.18 0.85
N ALA A 125 17.11 2.82 1.41
CA ALA A 125 18.10 1.92 0.79
C ALA A 125 17.68 0.45 0.86
N HIS A 126 16.85 0.10 1.87
CA HIS A 126 16.42 -1.28 2.09
C HIS A 126 15.38 -1.72 1.05
N HIS A 127 15.56 -2.93 0.47
CA HIS A 127 14.72 -3.45 -0.63
C HIS A 127 13.23 -3.67 -0.29
N ILE A 128 12.90 -3.90 0.99
CA ILE A 128 11.51 -3.97 1.45
C ILE A 128 11.03 -2.57 1.86
N GLY A 129 11.89 -1.77 2.50
CA GLY A 129 11.58 -0.42 2.97
C GLY A 129 11.12 0.51 1.85
N VAL A 130 11.76 0.43 0.68
CA VAL A 130 11.41 1.27 -0.47
C VAL A 130 9.96 1.07 -0.93
N ASN A 131 9.39 -0.14 -0.79
CA ASN A 131 8.00 -0.39 -1.19
C ASN A 131 7.00 0.31 -0.26
N TYR A 132 7.33 0.50 1.01
CA TYR A 132 6.48 1.26 1.93
C TYR A 132 6.51 2.77 1.62
N MET A 133 7.53 3.27 0.94
CA MET A 133 7.61 4.68 0.52
C MET A 133 6.56 5.08 -0.53
N TYR A 134 5.92 4.11 -1.19
CA TYR A 134 4.80 4.39 -2.08
C TYR A 134 3.52 4.77 -1.32
N THR A 135 3.34 4.24 -0.10
CA THR A 135 2.06 4.36 0.63
C THR A 135 1.64 5.79 0.96
N PRO A 136 2.52 6.74 1.34
CA PRO A 136 2.14 8.13 1.51
C PRO A 136 1.56 8.75 0.23
N TRP A 137 2.23 8.53 -0.90
CA TRP A 137 1.85 9.12 -2.18
C TRP A 137 0.56 8.54 -2.72
N ILE A 138 0.36 7.21 -2.58
CA ILE A 138 -0.91 6.55 -2.89
C ILE A 138 -2.04 7.12 -2.03
N SER A 139 -1.81 7.30 -0.72
CA SER A 139 -2.82 7.85 0.18
C SER A 139 -3.21 9.27 -0.19
N TYR A 140 -2.25 10.12 -0.58
CA TYR A 140 -2.54 11.48 -1.03
C TYR A 140 -3.32 11.51 -2.35
N LEU A 141 -2.96 10.66 -3.32
CA LEU A 141 -3.71 10.54 -4.58
C LEU A 141 -5.14 10.08 -4.34
N LEU A 142 -5.35 9.06 -3.50
CA LEU A 142 -6.71 8.58 -3.16
C LEU A 142 -7.53 9.65 -2.43
N MET A 143 -6.92 10.43 -1.54
CA MET A 143 -7.61 11.54 -0.86
C MET A 143 -7.97 12.67 -1.81
N LEU A 144 -7.10 13.00 -2.77
CA LEU A 144 -7.40 13.97 -3.82
C LEU A 144 -8.55 13.49 -4.69
N GLN A 145 -8.54 12.23 -5.12
CA GLN A 145 -9.59 11.63 -5.93
C GLN A 145 -10.92 11.54 -5.17
N ALA A 146 -10.86 11.17 -3.88
CA ALA A 146 -12.02 11.15 -3.01
C ALA A 146 -12.45 12.52 -2.51
N SER A 147 -11.78 13.63 -2.87
CA SER A 147 -12.11 14.94 -2.34
C SER A 147 -13.51 15.41 -2.75
N PRO A 148 -14.19 16.16 -1.87
CA PRO A 148 -15.48 16.75 -2.17
C PRO A 148 -15.36 17.82 -3.28
N PRO A 149 -16.33 17.93 -4.22
CA PRO A 149 -16.26 18.84 -5.35
C PRO A 149 -16.24 20.34 -4.96
N TRP A 150 -16.71 20.68 -3.77
CA TRP A 150 -16.67 22.05 -3.24
C TRP A 150 -15.32 22.44 -2.62
N ILE A 151 -14.44 21.49 -2.30
CA ILE A 151 -13.07 21.77 -1.86
C ILE A 151 -12.14 21.83 -3.08
N VAL A 152 -12.36 20.93 -4.01
CA VAL A 152 -11.55 20.81 -5.21
C VAL A 152 -12.43 21.12 -6.43
N SER A 153 -12.67 22.39 -6.68
CA SER A 153 -12.95 22.78 -8.05
C SER A 153 -11.67 22.50 -8.86
N ARG A 154 -11.80 22.04 -10.12
CA ARG A 154 -10.66 21.75 -11.02
C ARG A 154 -9.78 23.00 -11.20
N THR A 155 -8.96 23.26 -10.20
CA THR A 155 -8.04 24.39 -10.12
C THR A 155 -6.66 23.87 -10.54
N CYS A 156 -5.82 24.70 -11.14
CA CYS A 156 -4.44 24.37 -11.49
C CYS A 156 -3.66 23.72 -10.34
N TYR A 157 -3.98 24.05 -9.08
CA TYR A 157 -3.37 23.45 -7.90
C TYR A 157 -3.67 21.96 -7.75
N TYR A 158 -4.90 21.53 -8.08
CA TYR A 158 -5.28 20.11 -8.02
C TYR A 158 -4.50 19.30 -9.06
N GLU A 159 -4.47 19.78 -10.30
CA GLU A 159 -3.72 19.11 -11.37
C GLU A 159 -2.23 19.04 -11.03
N PHE A 160 -1.67 20.14 -10.51
CA PHE A 160 -0.27 20.19 -10.08
C PHE A 160 0.03 19.18 -8.97
N LEU A 161 -0.83 19.06 -7.94
CA LEU A 161 -0.64 18.10 -6.85
C LEU A 161 -0.73 16.66 -7.36
N CYS A 162 -1.71 16.36 -8.21
CA CYS A 162 -1.86 15.04 -8.81
C CYS A 162 -0.62 14.67 -9.63
N LEU A 163 -0.13 15.60 -10.46
CA LEU A 163 1.08 15.40 -11.25
C LEU A 163 2.32 15.23 -10.36
N ALA A 164 2.48 16.07 -9.34
CA ALA A 164 3.62 16.01 -8.43
C ALA A 164 3.68 14.65 -7.68
N PHE A 165 2.57 14.18 -7.15
CA PHE A 165 2.54 12.90 -6.42
C PHE A 165 2.74 11.71 -7.37
N SER A 166 2.16 11.74 -8.56
CA SER A 166 2.39 10.71 -9.58
C SER A 166 3.84 10.69 -10.07
N PHE A 167 4.47 11.86 -10.19
CA PHE A 167 5.87 11.97 -10.54
C PHE A 167 6.80 11.34 -9.48
N VAL A 168 6.47 11.52 -8.19
CA VAL A 168 7.24 10.86 -7.11
C VAL A 168 7.09 9.34 -7.18
N ILE A 169 5.89 8.82 -7.48
CA ILE A 169 5.70 7.38 -7.71
C ILE A 169 6.58 6.90 -8.85
N PHE A 170 6.61 7.61 -9.97
CA PHE A 170 7.50 7.29 -11.10
C PHE A 170 8.98 7.29 -10.72
N LEU A 171 9.44 8.27 -9.92
CA LEU A 171 10.82 8.30 -9.42
C LEU A 171 11.15 7.10 -8.52
N LEU A 172 10.20 6.66 -7.71
CA LEU A 172 10.34 5.45 -6.90
C LEU A 172 10.44 4.20 -7.77
N ASP A 173 9.70 4.13 -8.90
CA ASP A 173 9.81 3.03 -9.85
C ASP A 173 11.19 3.01 -10.51
N VAL A 174 11.66 4.14 -11.00
CA VAL A 174 13.02 4.24 -11.58
C VAL A 174 14.07 3.72 -10.60
N LYS A 175 13.93 4.08 -9.31
CA LYS A 175 14.81 3.56 -8.27
C LYS A 175 14.66 2.06 -8.06
N LEU A 176 13.44 1.56 -7.97
CA LEU A 176 13.14 0.14 -7.72
C LEU A 176 13.67 -0.73 -8.86
N PHE A 177 13.38 -0.37 -10.10
CA PHE A 177 13.89 -1.06 -11.27
C PHE A 177 15.42 -0.93 -11.39
N GLY A 178 15.98 0.25 -11.09
CA GLY A 178 17.43 0.46 -11.04
C GLY A 178 18.11 -0.47 -10.04
N GLN A 179 17.52 -0.68 -8.86
CA GLN A 179 18.04 -1.65 -7.88
C GLN A 179 18.02 -3.10 -8.39
N TRP A 180 17.04 -3.46 -9.20
CA TRP A 180 16.97 -4.83 -9.76
C TRP A 180 18.03 -5.06 -10.83
N PHE A 181 18.35 -4.06 -11.65
CA PHE A 181 19.34 -4.17 -12.71
C PHE A 181 20.80 -4.07 -12.22
N THR A 182 21.05 -3.33 -11.14
CA THR A 182 22.42 -3.02 -10.70
C THR A 182 22.94 -3.92 -9.58
N THR A 183 22.08 -4.67 -8.90
CA THR A 183 22.49 -5.46 -7.72
C THR A 183 22.77 -6.91 -8.12
N GLU A 184 24.03 -7.23 -8.38
CA GLU A 184 24.52 -8.50 -8.95
C GLU A 184 24.14 -9.79 -8.19
N LYS A 185 23.71 -9.75 -6.94
CA LYS A 185 23.48 -10.94 -6.11
C LYS A 185 22.04 -11.13 -5.63
N ARG A 186 21.09 -10.36 -6.13
CA ARG A 186 19.70 -10.47 -5.68
C ARG A 186 18.82 -11.12 -6.74
N PHE A 187 18.68 -12.43 -6.66
CA PHE A 187 17.64 -13.13 -7.42
C PHE A 187 16.27 -12.59 -6.99
N LEU A 188 15.53 -12.05 -7.93
CA LEU A 188 14.17 -11.53 -7.68
C LEU A 188 13.29 -12.59 -7.00
N SER A 189 13.48 -13.86 -7.35
CA SER A 189 12.79 -15.00 -6.71
C SER A 189 13.02 -15.13 -5.19
N VAL A 190 14.16 -14.65 -4.67
CA VAL A 190 14.47 -14.69 -3.24
C VAL A 190 13.99 -13.43 -2.52
N VAL A 191 14.05 -12.29 -3.19
CA VAL A 191 13.78 -10.97 -2.60
C VAL A 191 12.30 -10.56 -2.76
N ALA A 192 11.61 -11.05 -3.80
CA ALA A 192 10.23 -10.69 -4.06
C ALA A 192 9.32 -11.00 -2.85
N ASN A 193 8.54 -9.99 -2.48
CA ASN A 193 7.65 -10.02 -1.33
C ASN A 193 6.27 -9.52 -1.78
N PRO A 194 5.15 -10.02 -1.23
CA PRO A 194 3.82 -9.49 -1.54
C PRO A 194 3.69 -7.97 -1.37
N VAL A 195 4.48 -7.36 -0.46
CA VAL A 195 4.53 -5.90 -0.28
C VAL A 195 5.02 -5.17 -1.54
N ASN A 196 5.78 -5.82 -2.42
CA ASN A 196 6.23 -5.20 -3.68
C ASN A 196 5.05 -4.87 -4.62
N LEU A 197 3.87 -5.51 -4.42
CA LEU A 197 2.65 -5.15 -5.16
C LEU A 197 2.10 -3.76 -4.84
N VAL A 198 2.60 -3.12 -3.78
CA VAL A 198 2.23 -1.72 -3.46
C VAL A 198 2.69 -0.77 -4.55
N SER A 199 3.86 -0.97 -5.14
CA SER A 199 4.33 -0.16 -6.28
C SER A 199 3.40 -0.29 -7.49
N VAL A 200 2.92 -1.52 -7.76
CA VAL A 200 1.93 -1.76 -8.82
C VAL A 200 0.65 -0.97 -8.56
N ILE A 201 0.12 -1.05 -7.34
CA ILE A 201 -1.10 -0.31 -6.94
C ILE A 201 -0.85 1.19 -7.07
N GLY A 202 0.32 1.69 -6.68
CA GLY A 202 0.70 3.09 -6.85
C GLY A 202 0.62 3.57 -8.29
N ASN A 203 1.17 2.79 -9.21
CA ASN A 203 1.12 3.08 -10.64
C ASN A 203 -0.31 3.08 -11.19
N LEU A 204 -1.13 2.12 -10.77
CA LEU A 204 -2.52 2.01 -11.24
C LEU A 204 -3.41 3.13 -10.69
N VAL A 205 -3.21 3.54 -9.42
CA VAL A 205 -3.89 4.70 -8.84
C VAL A 205 -3.44 5.98 -9.56
N ALA A 206 -2.14 6.15 -9.82
CA ALA A 206 -1.64 7.29 -10.57
C ALA A 206 -2.24 7.34 -11.99
N ALA A 207 -2.30 6.18 -12.68
CA ALA A 207 -2.94 6.09 -14.00
C ALA A 207 -4.40 6.53 -13.98
N GLN A 208 -5.17 6.10 -12.99
CA GLN A 208 -6.57 6.49 -12.83
C GLN A 208 -6.70 8.01 -12.63
N VAL A 209 -5.94 8.59 -11.72
CA VAL A 209 -5.95 10.03 -11.42
C VAL A 209 -5.50 10.84 -12.62
N MET A 210 -4.46 10.41 -13.35
CA MET A 210 -3.99 11.11 -14.56
C MET A 210 -5.05 11.16 -15.66
N THR A 211 -5.84 10.10 -15.80
CA THR A 211 -6.98 10.09 -16.73
C THR A 211 -8.05 11.10 -16.33
N GLU A 212 -8.37 11.22 -15.03
CA GLU A 212 -9.39 12.15 -14.52
C GLU A 212 -9.05 13.62 -14.78
N ILE A 213 -7.75 13.95 -14.80
CA ILE A 213 -7.26 15.29 -15.13
C ILE A 213 -7.00 15.51 -16.64
N GLY A 214 -7.22 14.47 -17.47
CA GLY A 214 -7.10 14.55 -18.93
C GLY A 214 -5.71 14.26 -19.50
N TRP A 215 -4.75 13.81 -18.68
CA TRP A 215 -3.39 13.49 -19.11
C TRP A 215 -3.26 12.00 -19.52
N ASN A 216 -3.94 11.64 -20.61
CA ASN A 216 -4.11 10.25 -21.06
C ASN A 216 -2.78 9.55 -21.39
N GLU A 217 -1.81 10.23 -21.97
CA GLU A 217 -0.51 9.64 -22.33
C GLU A 217 0.25 9.21 -21.07
N ILE A 218 0.25 10.05 -20.03
CA ILE A 218 0.86 9.71 -18.75
C ILE A 218 0.10 8.57 -18.08
N ALA A 219 -1.24 8.60 -18.13
CA ALA A 219 -2.07 7.53 -17.59
C ALA A 219 -1.76 6.17 -18.22
N ILE A 220 -1.67 6.11 -19.56
CA ILE A 220 -1.33 4.89 -20.30
C ILE A 220 0.09 4.42 -19.93
N SER A 221 1.05 5.35 -19.81
CA SER A 221 2.42 5.03 -19.44
C SER A 221 2.48 4.40 -18.03
N MET A 222 1.85 5.03 -17.02
CA MET A 222 1.81 4.51 -15.66
C MET A 222 1.07 3.16 -15.58
N TYR A 223 -0.03 3.02 -16.32
CA TYR A 223 -0.76 1.77 -16.42
C TYR A 223 0.10 0.64 -16.99
N SER A 224 0.81 0.90 -18.08
CA SER A 224 1.68 -0.08 -18.74
C SER A 224 2.80 -0.52 -17.81
N LEU A 225 3.45 0.43 -17.12
CA LEU A 225 4.50 0.15 -16.14
C LEU A 225 3.96 -0.70 -14.98
N GLY A 226 2.80 -0.34 -14.42
CA GLY A 226 2.15 -1.10 -13.36
C GLY A 226 1.79 -2.52 -13.79
N MET A 227 1.26 -2.71 -15.01
CA MET A 227 0.89 -4.04 -15.51
C MET A 227 2.09 -4.94 -15.76
N VAL A 228 3.17 -4.41 -16.35
CA VAL A 228 4.42 -5.19 -16.55
C VAL A 228 4.99 -5.59 -15.19
N HIS A 229 5.01 -4.67 -14.24
CA HIS A 229 5.49 -4.95 -12.90
C HIS A 229 4.61 -6.01 -12.18
N TYR A 230 3.28 -5.91 -12.32
CA TYR A 230 2.35 -6.92 -11.81
C TYR A 230 2.65 -8.31 -12.34
N LEU A 231 2.81 -8.45 -13.66
CA LEU A 231 3.08 -9.76 -14.29
C LEU A 231 4.39 -10.37 -13.80
N ILE A 232 5.45 -9.57 -13.68
CA ILE A 232 6.75 -10.04 -13.16
C ILE A 232 6.60 -10.52 -11.72
N LEU A 233 5.97 -9.72 -10.86
CA LEU A 233 5.76 -10.09 -9.47
C LEU A 233 4.81 -11.26 -9.30
N PHE A 234 3.73 -11.32 -10.10
CA PHE A 234 2.77 -12.42 -10.06
C PHE A 234 3.46 -13.76 -10.33
N VAL A 235 4.22 -13.86 -11.41
CA VAL A 235 4.94 -15.10 -11.76
C VAL A 235 5.98 -15.45 -10.69
N THR A 236 6.76 -14.47 -10.25
CA THR A 236 7.83 -14.68 -9.27
C THR A 236 7.30 -15.13 -7.91
N LEU A 237 6.23 -14.49 -7.44
CA LEU A 237 5.61 -14.85 -6.16
C LEU A 237 4.85 -16.17 -6.26
N TYR A 238 4.23 -16.48 -7.40
CA TYR A 238 3.58 -17.77 -7.63
C TYR A 238 4.59 -18.92 -7.58
N GLN A 239 5.74 -18.78 -8.25
CA GLN A 239 6.82 -19.76 -8.15
C GLN A 239 7.34 -19.93 -6.73
N ARG A 240 7.41 -18.84 -5.97
CA ARG A 240 7.87 -18.88 -4.58
C ARG A 240 6.88 -19.56 -3.63
N LEU A 241 5.58 -19.50 -3.92
CA LEU A 241 4.56 -20.24 -3.14
C LEU A 241 4.69 -21.75 -3.27
N THR A 242 5.17 -22.23 -4.42
CA THR A 242 5.39 -23.66 -4.69
C THR A 242 6.69 -24.19 -4.06
N CYS A 243 7.66 -23.31 -3.78
CA CYS A 243 8.89 -23.68 -3.08
C CYS A 243 8.66 -23.63 -1.57
N SER A 244 9.20 -24.58 -0.80
CA SER A 244 8.95 -24.79 0.65
C SER A 244 9.41 -23.63 1.58
N ASN A 245 9.86 -22.51 1.04
CA ASN A 245 10.22 -21.32 1.80
C ASN A 245 8.97 -20.62 2.33
N GLN A 246 8.55 -20.99 3.53
CA GLN A 246 7.41 -20.38 4.20
C GLN A 246 7.66 -18.89 4.47
N PHE A 247 6.73 -18.06 4.01
CA PHE A 247 6.75 -16.64 4.34
C PHE A 247 6.48 -16.42 5.84
N PRO A 248 7.15 -15.43 6.46
CA PRO A 248 6.87 -15.04 7.83
C PRO A 248 5.36 -14.76 8.03
N VAL A 249 4.82 -15.20 9.16
CA VAL A 249 3.38 -15.07 9.50
C VAL A 249 2.92 -13.61 9.41
N VAL A 250 3.79 -12.67 9.76
CA VAL A 250 3.55 -11.21 9.73
C VAL A 250 3.25 -10.69 8.31
N LEU A 251 3.78 -11.33 7.27
CA LEU A 251 3.58 -10.90 5.88
C LEU A 251 2.38 -11.57 5.19
N ARG A 252 1.72 -12.52 5.85
CA ARG A 252 0.54 -13.21 5.29
C ARG A 252 -0.60 -12.26 4.91
N PRO A 253 -0.91 -11.19 5.66
CA PRO A 253 -1.94 -10.22 5.24
C PRO A 253 -1.62 -9.53 3.92
N ALA A 254 -0.34 -9.35 3.58
CA ALA A 254 0.06 -8.70 2.33
C ALA A 254 -0.32 -9.51 1.07
N TYR A 255 -0.68 -10.79 1.21
CA TYR A 255 -1.21 -11.57 0.08
C TYR A 255 -2.52 -11.02 -0.48
N PHE A 256 -3.29 -10.25 0.29
CA PHE A 256 -4.49 -9.59 -0.23
C PHE A 256 -4.16 -8.59 -1.35
N LEU A 257 -2.94 -8.10 -1.43
CA LEU A 257 -2.50 -7.24 -2.53
C LEU A 257 -2.50 -7.97 -3.90
N TYR A 258 -2.48 -9.29 -3.90
CA TYR A 258 -2.52 -10.11 -5.12
C TYR A 258 -3.80 -9.91 -5.94
N PHE A 259 -4.96 -9.86 -5.30
CA PHE A 259 -6.22 -9.58 -5.99
C PHE A 259 -6.52 -8.08 -6.04
N ALA A 260 -5.96 -7.28 -5.14
CA ALA A 260 -6.14 -5.83 -5.14
C ALA A 260 -5.52 -5.18 -6.40
N ALA A 261 -4.36 -5.65 -6.86
CA ALA A 261 -3.69 -5.12 -8.05
C ALA A 261 -4.55 -5.27 -9.33
N PRO A 262 -5.07 -6.46 -9.72
CA PRO A 262 -5.93 -6.55 -10.90
C PRO A 262 -7.29 -5.86 -10.73
N SER A 263 -7.82 -5.71 -9.50
CA SER A 263 -9.02 -4.91 -9.29
C SER A 263 -8.77 -3.42 -9.58
N MET A 264 -7.64 -2.88 -9.11
CA MET A 264 -7.23 -1.51 -9.43
C MET A 264 -6.92 -1.35 -10.92
N ALA A 265 -6.30 -2.35 -11.57
CA ALA A 265 -6.08 -2.35 -13.00
C ALA A 265 -7.38 -2.30 -13.80
N SER A 266 -8.42 -3.02 -13.35
CA SER A 266 -9.76 -2.95 -13.95
C SER A 266 -10.36 -1.54 -13.87
N LEU A 267 -10.24 -0.88 -12.72
CA LEU A 267 -10.72 0.49 -12.51
C LEU A 267 -9.93 1.50 -13.34
N ALA A 268 -8.61 1.41 -13.34
CA ALA A 268 -7.74 2.29 -14.12
C ALA A 268 -8.02 2.14 -15.64
N TRP A 269 -8.18 0.91 -16.13
CA TRP A 269 -8.54 0.67 -17.53
C TRP A 269 -9.91 1.21 -17.88
N LYS A 270 -10.90 1.06 -16.98
CA LYS A 270 -12.22 1.68 -17.14
C LYS A 270 -12.10 3.21 -17.29
N SER A 271 -11.28 3.85 -16.49
CA SER A 271 -11.03 5.29 -16.59
C SER A 271 -10.39 5.65 -17.92
N ILE A 272 -9.32 4.96 -18.34
CA ILE A 272 -8.60 5.22 -19.60
C ILE A 272 -9.49 5.00 -20.83
N SER A 273 -10.29 3.94 -20.83
CA SER A 273 -11.17 3.61 -21.97
C SER A 273 -12.51 4.35 -21.97
N GLY A 274 -12.84 5.05 -20.90
CA GLY A 274 -14.11 5.75 -20.72
C GLY A 274 -15.32 4.83 -20.49
N ALA A 275 -15.16 3.51 -20.58
CA ALA A 275 -16.24 2.53 -20.43
C ALA A 275 -15.76 1.21 -19.80
N PHE A 276 -16.68 0.46 -19.18
CA PHE A 276 -16.39 -0.83 -18.61
C PHE A 276 -16.38 -1.92 -19.71
N LEU A 277 -15.30 -1.93 -20.50
CA LEU A 277 -15.08 -2.79 -21.66
C LEU A 277 -14.63 -4.21 -21.27
N ILE A 278 -14.44 -5.06 -22.27
CA ILE A 278 -14.04 -6.47 -22.11
C ILE A 278 -12.77 -6.60 -21.28
N SER A 279 -11.76 -5.77 -21.53
CA SER A 279 -10.48 -5.80 -20.79
C SER A 279 -10.66 -5.50 -19.29
N SER A 280 -11.50 -4.50 -18.95
CA SER A 280 -11.81 -4.20 -17.54
C SER A 280 -12.54 -5.38 -16.88
N LYS A 281 -13.49 -6.01 -17.60
CA LYS A 281 -14.21 -7.20 -17.11
C LYS A 281 -13.28 -8.39 -16.89
N MET A 282 -12.33 -8.63 -17.80
CA MET A 282 -11.35 -9.70 -17.65
C MET A 282 -10.51 -9.52 -16.38
N LEU A 283 -10.01 -8.31 -16.13
CA LEU A 283 -9.24 -7.99 -14.93
C LEU A 283 -10.08 -8.09 -13.65
N PHE A 284 -11.34 -7.67 -13.71
CA PHE A 284 -12.30 -7.81 -12.60
C PHE A 284 -12.52 -9.29 -12.25
N PHE A 285 -12.81 -10.14 -13.23
CA PHE A 285 -13.00 -11.57 -12.99
C PHE A 285 -11.73 -12.26 -12.51
N LEU A 286 -10.55 -11.86 -13.01
CA LEU A 286 -9.28 -12.34 -12.50
C LEU A 286 -9.11 -11.99 -11.01
N SER A 287 -9.41 -10.75 -10.64
CA SER A 287 -9.36 -10.29 -9.25
C SER A 287 -10.31 -11.11 -8.36
N LEU A 288 -11.56 -11.31 -8.83
CA LEU A 288 -12.57 -12.09 -8.12
C LEU A 288 -12.12 -13.56 -7.93
N PHE A 289 -11.58 -14.17 -8.96
CA PHE A 289 -11.03 -15.54 -8.91
C PHE A 289 -9.90 -15.64 -7.87
N LEU A 290 -8.95 -14.70 -7.89
CA LEU A 290 -7.85 -14.68 -6.94
C LEU A 290 -8.33 -14.45 -5.50
N PHE A 291 -9.35 -13.61 -5.32
CA PHE A 291 -9.96 -13.39 -4.00
C PHE A 291 -10.59 -14.68 -3.46
N ILE A 292 -11.45 -15.34 -4.27
CA ILE A 292 -12.10 -16.59 -3.89
C ILE A 292 -11.06 -17.68 -3.60
N SER A 293 -10.01 -17.78 -4.41
CA SER A 293 -8.93 -18.76 -4.22
C SER A 293 -8.20 -18.54 -2.89
N GLN A 294 -7.93 -17.29 -2.52
CA GLN A 294 -7.23 -16.97 -1.28
C GLN A 294 -8.10 -17.18 -0.04
N VAL A 295 -9.38 -16.86 -0.12
CA VAL A 295 -10.35 -17.13 0.95
C VAL A 295 -10.60 -18.62 1.07
N GLY A 296 -10.83 -19.32 -0.04
CA GLY A 296 -11.09 -20.76 -0.08
C GLY A 296 -9.91 -21.58 0.45
N SER A 297 -8.69 -21.19 0.18
CA SER A 297 -7.49 -21.90 0.67
C SER A 297 -7.33 -21.84 2.20
N LYS A 298 -7.96 -20.89 2.87
CA LYS A 298 -7.94 -20.76 4.34
C LYS A 298 -9.09 -21.52 5.04
N PHE A 299 -10.10 -21.97 4.27
CA PHE A 299 -11.26 -22.70 4.79
C PHE A 299 -11.42 -24.12 4.21
N PRO A 300 -10.38 -24.96 4.10
CA PRO A 300 -10.54 -26.27 3.51
C PRO A 300 -11.48 -27.20 4.30
N SER A 301 -11.56 -27.06 5.63
CA SER A 301 -12.35 -27.96 6.48
C SER A 301 -13.85 -27.65 6.49
N TYR A 302 -14.24 -26.39 6.40
CA TYR A 302 -15.66 -26.02 6.54
C TYR A 302 -16.44 -26.12 5.23
N ILE A 303 -15.84 -25.82 4.08
CA ILE A 303 -16.52 -25.89 2.79
C ILE A 303 -16.70 -27.35 2.34
N PHE A 304 -15.73 -28.22 2.60
CA PHE A 304 -15.84 -29.65 2.29
C PHE A 304 -16.93 -30.34 3.12
N SER A 305 -17.09 -29.94 4.39
CA SER A 305 -18.16 -30.43 5.28
C SER A 305 -19.56 -29.93 4.91
N LEU A 306 -19.66 -28.87 4.09
CA LEU A 306 -20.95 -28.28 3.69
C LEU A 306 -21.40 -28.79 2.29
N LEU A 307 -20.47 -29.36 1.50
CA LEU A 307 -20.71 -29.87 0.15
C LEU A 307 -20.82 -31.39 0.09
N PHE A 308 -20.48 -32.10 1.16
CA PHE A 308 -20.61 -33.55 1.35
C PHE A 308 -21.23 -33.88 2.71
#